data_af74a5f11578e63bd587602e1da8be0e
#
_entry.id   af74a5f11578e63bd587602e1da8be0e
#
_cell.length_a   1.000
_cell.length_b   1.000
_cell.length_c   1.000
_cell.angle_alpha   90.00
_cell.angle_beta   90.00
_cell.angle_gamma   90.00
#
_symmetry.space_group_name_H-M   'P 1'
#
loop_
_entity.id
_entity.type
_entity.pdbx_description
1 polymer ?
#
loop_
_entity_poly.entity_id
_entity_poly.type
_entity_poly.pdbx_seq_one_letter_code
_entity_poly.pdbx_strand_id
1 'polypeptide(L)'
;MQIHSHDIPATPNPIAELDRLGDEIAELSAHLEAATARLLDLIRDFDARGGWNSGFRSCAAWLSWRIGLDLGAARERVRVARALGTLPRLAEALARGELSYAKVRALTRVATPETEERLLGVGRGGTAAHVERIVRGWRCVDRKAEARETARQHASRALHVHQDEDGTVVLRGRLEPEVGALFIRALATARETLYQRGRAEGAVTHFNDPSA
;
A
#
# COMPACT_ATOMS: atom_id res chain seq x y z
N MET A 1 14.70 -15.31 80.24
CA MET A 1 13.50 -15.87 79.57
C MET A 1 13.29 -14.97 78.34
N GLN A 2 13.88 -15.41 77.15
CA GLN A 2 13.83 -14.69 75.87
C GLN A 2 12.62 -15.15 75.17
N ILE A 3 11.72 -14.23 74.91
CA ILE A 3 10.51 -14.46 74.07
C ILE A 3 10.95 -14.36 72.59
N HIS A 4 10.97 -15.48 71.90
CA HIS A 4 11.16 -15.54 70.46
C HIS A 4 9.91 -14.94 69.80
N SER A 5 10.05 -13.74 69.19
CA SER A 5 9.05 -13.23 68.25
C SER A 5 8.97 -14.19 67.07
N HIS A 6 7.84 -14.86 66.95
CA HIS A 6 7.50 -15.61 65.71
C HIS A 6 7.25 -14.60 64.62
N ASP A 7 8.12 -14.56 63.63
CA ASP A 7 7.89 -13.91 62.34
C ASP A 7 6.69 -14.62 61.69
N ILE A 8 5.52 -14.03 61.77
CA ILE A 8 4.35 -14.46 61.00
C ILE A 8 4.63 -14.07 59.55
N PRO A 9 4.73 -15.03 58.59
CA PRO A 9 4.88 -14.66 57.18
C PRO A 9 3.72 -13.78 56.78
N ALA A 10 3.99 -12.57 56.29
CA ALA A 10 3.00 -11.65 55.78
C ALA A 10 2.21 -12.34 54.69
N THR A 11 0.91 -12.49 54.87
CA THR A 11 -0.01 -13.01 53.86
C THR A 11 0.13 -12.14 52.60
N PRO A 12 0.40 -12.71 51.42
CA PRO A 12 0.57 -11.91 50.22
C PRO A 12 -0.70 -11.07 49.96
N ASN A 13 -0.49 -9.78 49.78
CA ASN A 13 -1.59 -8.85 49.48
C ASN A 13 -2.16 -9.25 48.09
N PRO A 14 -3.43 -9.74 48.01
CA PRO A 14 -4.01 -10.21 46.77
C PRO A 14 -4.04 -9.16 45.66
N ILE A 15 -4.14 -7.87 46.02
CA ILE A 15 -4.10 -6.74 45.09
C ILE A 15 -2.73 -6.61 44.47
N ALA A 16 -1.67 -6.63 45.25
CA ALA A 16 -0.29 -6.55 44.76
C ALA A 16 0.09 -7.75 43.85
N GLU A 17 -0.48 -8.91 44.13
CA GLU A 17 -0.28 -10.10 43.26
C GLU A 17 -0.99 -9.94 41.90
N LEU A 18 -2.20 -9.40 41.89
CA LEU A 18 -2.92 -9.11 40.64
C LEU A 18 -2.25 -8.01 39.83
N ASP A 19 -1.74 -6.96 40.47
CA ASP A 19 -0.98 -5.89 39.79
C ASP A 19 0.28 -6.46 39.13
N ARG A 20 1.05 -7.31 39.86
CA ARG A 20 2.23 -7.98 39.29
C ARG A 20 1.87 -8.87 38.08
N LEU A 21 0.78 -9.65 38.15
CA LEU A 21 0.32 -10.45 37.03
C LEU A 21 -0.07 -9.56 35.84
N GLY A 22 -0.70 -8.41 36.10
CA GLY A 22 -1.02 -7.41 35.08
C GLY A 22 0.23 -6.89 34.36
N ASP A 23 1.29 -6.56 35.12
CA ASP A 23 2.57 -6.11 34.60
C ASP A 23 3.27 -7.22 33.77
N GLU A 24 3.29 -8.46 34.25
CA GLU A 24 3.84 -9.62 33.54
C GLU A 24 3.11 -9.89 32.22
N ILE A 25 1.78 -9.74 32.19
CA ILE A 25 0.98 -9.86 30.97
C ILE A 25 1.36 -8.75 29.98
N ALA A 26 1.49 -7.51 30.44
CA ALA A 26 1.84 -6.38 29.59
C ALA A 26 3.25 -6.55 28.99
N GLU A 27 4.23 -6.95 29.79
CA GLU A 27 5.60 -7.22 29.37
C GLU A 27 5.66 -8.36 28.33
N LEU A 28 5.02 -9.49 28.63
CA LEU A 28 4.99 -10.62 27.71
C LEU A 28 4.30 -10.26 26.40
N SER A 29 3.22 -9.48 26.45
CA SER A 29 2.54 -8.96 25.27
C SER A 29 3.50 -8.12 24.40
N ALA A 30 4.26 -7.21 25.00
CA ALA A 30 5.24 -6.41 24.27
C ALA A 30 6.34 -7.27 23.62
N HIS A 31 6.82 -8.30 24.29
CA HIS A 31 7.78 -9.26 23.74
C HIS A 31 7.21 -10.05 22.56
N LEU A 32 5.94 -10.46 22.61
CA LEU A 32 5.24 -11.13 21.49
C LEU A 32 5.11 -10.21 20.28
N GLU A 33 4.84 -8.93 20.49
CA GLU A 33 4.78 -7.96 19.40
C GLU A 33 6.17 -7.69 18.79
N ALA A 34 7.21 -7.62 19.59
CA ALA A 34 8.60 -7.52 19.11
C ALA A 34 9.01 -8.76 18.29
N ALA A 35 8.65 -9.96 18.75
CA ALA A 35 8.84 -11.19 17.99
C ALA A 35 8.05 -11.21 16.69
N THR A 36 6.83 -10.65 16.71
CA THR A 36 5.99 -10.49 15.51
C THR A 36 6.63 -9.53 14.51
N ALA A 37 7.21 -8.42 14.96
CA ALA A 37 7.98 -7.51 14.09
C ALA A 37 9.13 -8.25 13.40
N ARG A 38 9.89 -9.01 14.15
CA ARG A 38 10.99 -9.84 13.60
C ARG A 38 10.51 -10.86 12.58
N LEU A 39 9.38 -11.50 12.84
CA LEU A 39 8.76 -12.43 11.88
C LEU A 39 8.37 -11.73 10.59
N LEU A 40 7.80 -10.52 10.66
CA LEU A 40 7.42 -9.74 9.48
C LEU A 40 8.63 -9.31 8.66
N ASP A 41 9.75 -8.96 9.29
CA ASP A 41 11.00 -8.67 8.60
C ASP A 41 11.52 -9.89 7.83
N LEU A 42 11.52 -11.05 8.47
CA LEU A 42 11.91 -12.30 7.82
C LEU A 42 10.99 -12.67 6.65
N ILE A 43 9.68 -12.45 6.81
CA ILE A 43 8.70 -12.66 5.73
C ILE A 43 8.99 -11.72 4.56
N ARG A 44 9.27 -10.45 4.83
CA ARG A 44 9.60 -9.45 3.79
C ARG A 44 10.84 -9.86 3.01
N ASP A 45 11.92 -10.23 3.71
CA ASP A 45 13.17 -10.64 3.08
C ASP A 45 13.02 -11.91 2.27
N PHE A 46 12.32 -12.91 2.82
CA PHE A 46 12.05 -14.18 2.15
C PHE A 46 11.19 -13.99 0.90
N ASP A 47 10.16 -13.13 0.99
CA ASP A 47 9.28 -12.80 -0.12
C ASP A 47 10.03 -12.05 -1.23
N ALA A 48 10.83 -11.04 -0.87
CA ALA A 48 11.63 -10.25 -1.82
C ALA A 48 12.64 -11.09 -2.59
N ARG A 49 13.23 -12.11 -1.95
CA ARG A 49 14.19 -13.05 -2.57
C ARG A 49 13.52 -14.18 -3.33
N GLY A 50 12.18 -14.26 -3.36
CA GLY A 50 11.45 -15.33 -4.03
C GLY A 50 11.67 -16.71 -3.41
N GLY A 51 11.97 -16.79 -2.11
CA GLY A 51 12.28 -18.05 -1.41
C GLY A 51 11.15 -19.10 -1.44
N TRP A 52 9.94 -18.69 -1.81
CA TRP A 52 8.76 -19.54 -1.99
C TRP A 52 8.63 -20.13 -3.40
N ASN A 53 9.43 -19.71 -4.38
CA ASN A 53 9.32 -20.15 -5.80
C ASN A 53 9.57 -21.65 -6.02
N SER A 54 10.06 -22.37 -5.05
CA SER A 54 10.33 -23.81 -5.10
C SER A 54 9.07 -24.68 -4.98
N GLY A 55 8.00 -24.36 -5.74
CA GLY A 55 6.78 -25.17 -5.80
C GLY A 55 5.53 -24.52 -5.19
N PHE A 56 5.61 -23.30 -4.70
CA PHE A 56 4.46 -22.55 -4.18
C PHE A 56 4.07 -21.41 -5.12
N ARG A 57 2.79 -21.08 -5.15
CA ARG A 57 2.27 -19.99 -5.98
C ARG A 57 2.52 -18.59 -5.40
N SER A 58 2.86 -18.50 -4.11
CA SER A 58 3.09 -17.24 -3.41
C SER A 58 3.74 -17.48 -2.03
N CYS A 59 4.37 -16.43 -1.49
CA CYS A 59 4.85 -16.44 -0.11
C CYS A 59 3.75 -16.80 0.91
N ALA A 60 2.54 -16.31 0.72
CA ALA A 60 1.40 -16.64 1.59
C ALA A 60 1.04 -18.12 1.56
N ALA A 61 1.09 -18.77 0.38
CA ALA A 61 0.85 -20.20 0.26
C ALA A 61 1.94 -21.01 0.96
N TRP A 62 3.20 -20.59 0.83
CA TRP A 62 4.33 -21.18 1.54
C TRP A 62 4.20 -21.04 3.06
N LEU A 63 3.85 -19.85 3.55
CA LEU A 63 3.60 -19.61 4.98
C LEU A 63 2.47 -20.48 5.52
N SER A 64 1.36 -20.60 4.78
CA SER A 64 0.23 -21.44 5.17
C SER A 64 0.67 -22.90 5.36
N TRP A 65 1.45 -23.42 4.40
CA TRP A 65 1.98 -24.76 4.48
C TRP A 65 3.04 -24.93 5.60
N ARG A 66 4.00 -24.00 5.68
CA ARG A 66 5.20 -24.16 6.52
C ARG A 66 4.94 -23.97 8.00
N ILE A 67 4.07 -23.03 8.37
CA ILE A 67 3.80 -22.65 9.76
C ILE A 67 2.31 -22.78 10.15
N GLY A 68 1.49 -23.39 9.29
CA GLY A 68 0.11 -23.71 9.60
C GLY A 68 -0.85 -22.51 9.69
N LEU A 69 -0.49 -21.36 9.11
CA LEU A 69 -1.38 -20.21 9.10
C LEU A 69 -2.55 -20.42 8.13
N ASP A 70 -3.73 -19.94 8.51
CA ASP A 70 -4.81 -19.76 7.55
C ASP A 70 -4.32 -18.90 6.37
N LEU A 71 -4.76 -19.23 5.14
CA LEU A 71 -4.29 -18.57 3.93
C LEU A 71 -4.62 -17.07 3.92
N GLY A 72 -5.76 -16.66 4.49
CA GLY A 72 -6.14 -15.26 4.65
C GLY A 72 -5.20 -14.53 5.62
N ALA A 73 -4.90 -15.15 6.76
CA ALA A 73 -3.95 -14.64 7.74
C ALA A 73 -2.53 -14.55 7.16
N ALA A 74 -2.11 -15.55 6.38
CA ALA A 74 -0.82 -15.55 5.70
C ALA A 74 -0.71 -14.41 4.67
N ARG A 75 -1.73 -14.20 3.84
CA ARG A 75 -1.80 -13.08 2.88
C ARG A 75 -1.70 -11.73 3.59
N GLU A 76 -2.40 -11.58 4.71
CA GLU A 76 -2.39 -10.33 5.48
C GLU A 76 -1.01 -10.08 6.11
N ARG A 77 -0.31 -11.11 6.62
CA ARG A 77 1.06 -10.97 7.13
C ARG A 77 2.04 -10.55 6.04
N VAL A 78 1.97 -11.15 4.85
CA VAL A 78 2.81 -10.75 3.71
C VAL A 78 2.51 -9.31 3.29
N ARG A 79 1.23 -8.90 3.25
CA ARG A 79 0.85 -7.53 2.94
C ARG A 79 1.44 -6.53 3.94
N VAL A 80 1.30 -6.81 5.24
CA VAL A 80 1.82 -5.95 6.31
C VAL A 80 3.34 -5.90 6.25
N ALA A 81 4.02 -7.04 6.08
CA ALA A 81 5.47 -7.12 5.96
C ALA A 81 6.01 -6.24 4.81
N ARG A 82 5.34 -6.27 3.65
CA ARG A 82 5.69 -5.39 2.51
C ARG A 82 5.48 -3.92 2.83
N ALA A 83 4.34 -3.58 3.43
CA ALA A 83 4.02 -2.20 3.77
C ALA A 83 5.01 -1.60 4.78
N LEU A 84 5.43 -2.37 5.78
CA LEU A 84 6.42 -1.92 6.78
C LEU A 84 7.80 -1.63 6.16
N GLY A 85 8.10 -2.16 4.98
CA GLY A 85 9.33 -1.81 4.25
C GLY A 85 9.43 -0.33 3.87
N THR A 86 8.32 0.38 3.77
CA THR A 86 8.24 1.82 3.48
C THR A 86 7.77 2.66 4.68
N LEU A 87 7.51 2.04 5.82
CA LEU A 87 6.95 2.64 7.03
C LEU A 87 7.82 2.32 8.25
N PRO A 88 9.03 2.89 8.33
CA PRO A 88 10.03 2.52 9.34
C PRO A 88 9.60 2.84 10.77
N ARG A 89 8.85 3.92 10.99
CA ARG A 89 8.39 4.30 12.34
C ARG A 89 7.34 3.36 12.90
N LEU A 90 6.43 2.88 12.05
CA LEU A 90 5.46 1.84 12.44
C LEU A 90 6.15 0.50 12.70
N ALA A 91 7.15 0.15 11.88
CA ALA A 91 7.96 -1.04 12.08
C ALA A 91 8.72 -0.99 13.42
N GLU A 92 9.34 0.13 13.72
CA GLU A 92 10.07 0.35 14.98
C GLU A 92 9.14 0.34 16.21
N ALA A 93 7.97 0.96 16.12
CA ALA A 93 7.00 0.96 17.22
C ALA A 93 6.46 -0.45 17.51
N LEU A 94 6.26 -1.28 16.48
CA LEU A 94 5.93 -2.70 16.65
C LEU A 94 7.11 -3.46 17.28
N ALA A 95 8.34 -3.24 16.81
CA ALA A 95 9.54 -3.89 17.33
C ALA A 95 9.81 -3.55 18.80
N ARG A 96 9.40 -2.37 19.27
CA ARG A 96 9.47 -1.98 20.68
C ARG A 96 8.25 -2.42 21.52
N GLY A 97 7.27 -3.10 20.90
CA GLY A 97 6.04 -3.49 21.61
C GLY A 97 5.09 -2.34 21.92
N GLU A 98 5.32 -1.14 21.40
CA GLU A 98 4.47 0.06 21.62
C GLU A 98 3.12 -0.06 20.90
N LEU A 99 3.11 -0.77 19.78
CA LEU A 99 1.90 -1.04 19.00
C LEU A 99 1.68 -2.53 18.85
N SER A 100 0.43 -2.96 18.99
CA SER A 100 0.07 -4.33 18.65
C SER A 100 0.01 -4.56 17.15
N TYR A 101 0.26 -5.80 16.72
CA TYR A 101 0.09 -6.21 15.31
C TYR A 101 -1.30 -5.83 14.75
N ALA A 102 -2.35 -5.95 15.56
CA ALA A 102 -3.70 -5.58 15.16
C ALA A 102 -3.80 -4.10 14.74
N LYS A 103 -3.17 -3.19 15.51
CA LYS A 103 -3.11 -1.76 15.19
C LYS A 103 -2.27 -1.51 13.94
N VAL A 104 -1.07 -2.09 13.86
CA VAL A 104 -0.18 -1.96 12.70
C VAL A 104 -0.84 -2.48 11.43
N ARG A 105 -1.50 -3.63 11.49
CA ARG A 105 -2.28 -4.20 10.39
C ARG A 105 -3.33 -3.23 9.85
N ALA A 106 -4.04 -2.54 10.74
CA ALA A 106 -5.03 -1.55 10.34
C ALA A 106 -4.38 -0.30 9.73
N LEU A 107 -3.37 0.26 10.39
CA LEU A 107 -2.68 1.49 9.97
C LEU A 107 -2.02 1.34 8.60
N THR A 108 -1.35 0.21 8.35
CA THR A 108 -0.69 -0.08 7.06
C THR A 108 -1.62 -0.19 5.86
N ARG A 109 -2.93 -0.04 6.03
CA ARG A 109 -3.91 0.03 4.94
C ARG A 109 -4.06 1.43 4.36
N VAL A 110 -3.65 2.46 5.10
CA VAL A 110 -3.81 3.87 4.74
C VAL A 110 -2.56 4.72 4.98
N ALA A 111 -1.56 4.14 5.67
CA ALA A 111 -0.32 4.85 5.94
C ALA A 111 0.51 5.00 4.67
N THR A 112 1.02 6.20 4.49
CA THR A 112 2.08 6.55 3.54
C THR A 112 3.26 7.12 4.31
N PRO A 113 4.47 7.22 3.75
CA PRO A 113 5.60 7.84 4.44
C PRO A 113 5.29 9.23 5.00
N GLU A 114 4.47 10.02 4.30
CA GLU A 114 4.09 11.39 4.72
C GLU A 114 3.08 11.41 5.86
N THR A 115 2.23 10.38 5.94
CA THR A 115 1.16 10.29 6.97
C THR A 115 1.53 9.40 8.14
N GLU A 116 2.66 8.71 8.07
CA GLU A 116 3.10 7.69 9.03
C GLU A 116 3.15 8.25 10.46
N GLU A 117 3.79 9.40 10.67
CA GLU A 117 3.93 10.01 12.01
C GLU A 117 2.57 10.31 12.65
N ARG A 118 1.66 10.90 11.88
CA ARG A 118 0.32 11.22 12.37
C ARG A 118 -0.47 9.96 12.74
N LEU A 119 -0.36 8.93 11.93
CA LEU A 119 -1.03 7.65 12.15
C LEU A 119 -0.41 6.86 13.30
N LEU A 120 0.91 6.98 13.50
CA LEU A 120 1.59 6.45 14.68
C LEU A 120 1.02 7.05 15.98
N GLY A 121 0.83 8.37 16.02
CA GLY A 121 0.18 9.05 17.15
C GLY A 121 -1.23 8.51 17.44
N VAL A 122 -2.02 8.27 16.41
CA VAL A 122 -3.35 7.64 16.53
C VAL A 122 -3.23 6.21 17.09
N GLY A 123 -2.25 5.44 16.63
CA GLY A 123 -2.00 4.07 17.10
C GLY A 123 -1.62 4.01 18.58
N ARG A 124 -0.79 4.94 19.05
CA ARG A 124 -0.39 5.03 20.47
C ARG A 124 -1.55 5.41 21.39
N GLY A 125 -2.38 6.37 20.99
CA GLY A 125 -3.47 6.89 21.82
C GLY A 125 -4.77 6.07 21.81
N GLY A 126 -4.95 5.11 20.90
CA GLY A 126 -6.21 4.42 20.70
C GLY A 126 -6.16 2.90 20.92
N THR A 127 -7.33 2.29 21.18
CA THR A 127 -7.49 0.83 21.10
C THR A 127 -7.45 0.36 19.64
N ALA A 128 -7.25 -0.94 19.40
CA ALA A 128 -7.27 -1.51 18.03
C ALA A 128 -8.61 -1.22 17.32
N ALA A 129 -9.74 -1.33 18.02
CA ALA A 129 -11.06 -1.01 17.47
C ALA A 129 -11.21 0.47 17.11
N HIS A 130 -10.63 1.36 17.92
CA HIS A 130 -10.62 2.80 17.62
C HIS A 130 -9.79 3.10 16.36
N VAL A 131 -8.60 2.51 16.25
CA VAL A 131 -7.74 2.63 15.06
C VAL A 131 -8.45 2.11 13.81
N GLU A 132 -9.08 0.94 13.87
CA GLU A 132 -9.83 0.40 12.73
C GLU A 132 -10.99 1.29 12.29
N ARG A 133 -11.67 1.96 13.22
CA ARG A 133 -12.73 2.91 12.91
C ARG A 133 -12.19 4.14 12.19
N ILE A 134 -11.06 4.69 12.65
CA ILE A 134 -10.38 5.84 12.00
C ILE A 134 -9.93 5.46 10.60
N VAL A 135 -9.29 4.30 10.43
CA VAL A 135 -8.84 3.79 9.13
C VAL A 135 -10.00 3.61 8.16
N ARG A 136 -11.14 3.13 8.61
CA ARG A 136 -12.36 3.04 7.78
C ARG A 136 -12.85 4.41 7.32
N GLY A 137 -12.88 5.39 8.23
CA GLY A 137 -13.24 6.77 7.90
C GLY A 137 -12.31 7.38 6.86
N TRP A 138 -11.00 7.19 7.04
CA TRP A 138 -9.96 7.66 6.12
C TRP A 138 -10.17 7.12 4.70
N ARG A 139 -10.33 5.80 4.57
CA ARG A 139 -10.61 5.15 3.27
C ARG A 139 -11.90 5.62 2.60
N CYS A 140 -12.91 6.04 3.38
CA CYS A 140 -14.13 6.64 2.84
C CYS A 140 -13.88 8.03 2.26
N VAL A 141 -13.03 8.83 2.91
CA VAL A 141 -12.65 10.18 2.44
C VAL A 141 -11.86 10.09 1.13
N ASP A 142 -10.84 9.21 1.10
CA ASP A 142 -10.01 9.00 -0.10
C ASP A 142 -10.85 8.57 -1.30
N ARG A 143 -11.73 7.58 -1.15
CA ARG A 143 -12.63 7.14 -2.23
C ARG A 143 -13.56 8.25 -2.74
N LYS A 144 -14.06 9.10 -1.83
CA LYS A 144 -14.88 10.24 -2.21
C LYS A 144 -14.07 11.32 -2.93
N ALA A 145 -12.81 11.53 -2.54
CA ALA A 145 -11.90 12.46 -3.20
C ALA A 145 -11.56 11.97 -4.62
N GLU A 146 -11.21 10.69 -4.78
CA GLU A 146 -10.97 10.04 -6.08
C GLU A 146 -12.21 10.11 -6.99
N ALA A 147 -13.40 9.80 -6.45
CA ALA A 147 -14.63 9.87 -7.22
C ALA A 147 -14.97 11.30 -7.67
N ARG A 148 -14.72 12.31 -6.82
CA ARG A 148 -14.90 13.72 -7.17
C ARG A 148 -13.89 14.19 -8.21
N GLU A 149 -12.65 13.73 -8.11
CA GLU A 149 -11.62 14.04 -9.10
C GLU A 149 -11.93 13.42 -10.45
N THR A 150 -12.30 12.13 -10.46
CA THR A 150 -12.78 11.46 -11.67
C THR A 150 -13.98 12.16 -12.28
N ALA A 151 -14.98 12.56 -11.47
CA ALA A 151 -16.15 13.31 -11.95
C ALA A 151 -15.76 14.68 -12.52
N ARG A 152 -14.79 15.40 -11.91
CA ARG A 152 -14.26 16.65 -12.46
C ARG A 152 -13.54 16.46 -13.79
N GLN A 153 -12.74 15.42 -13.92
CA GLN A 153 -12.04 15.07 -15.16
C GLN A 153 -13.07 14.72 -16.25
N HIS A 154 -14.09 13.95 -15.92
CA HIS A 154 -15.22 13.67 -16.82
C HIS A 154 -15.97 14.93 -17.28
N ALA A 155 -16.28 15.83 -16.36
CA ALA A 155 -16.98 17.08 -16.65
C ALA A 155 -16.13 18.07 -17.47
N SER A 156 -14.81 17.99 -17.40
CA SER A 156 -13.89 18.87 -18.13
C SER A 156 -13.55 18.37 -19.54
N ARG A 157 -14.12 17.23 -19.97
CA ARG A 157 -13.90 16.72 -21.32
C ARG A 157 -14.55 17.63 -22.35
N ALA A 158 -13.78 18.06 -23.32
CA ALA A 158 -14.25 18.76 -24.49
C ALA A 158 -13.32 18.50 -25.65
N LEU A 159 -13.87 18.28 -26.82
CA LEU A 159 -13.12 18.24 -28.07
C LEU A 159 -13.84 19.14 -29.08
N HIS A 160 -13.19 20.23 -29.43
CA HIS A 160 -13.66 21.16 -30.44
C HIS A 160 -12.83 20.98 -31.70
N VAL A 161 -13.51 20.72 -32.80
CA VAL A 161 -12.91 20.62 -34.12
C VAL A 161 -13.61 21.66 -35.00
N HIS A 162 -12.85 22.58 -35.53
CA HIS A 162 -13.36 23.57 -36.48
C HIS A 162 -12.33 23.80 -37.59
N GLN A 163 -12.85 24.26 -38.72
CA GLN A 163 -12.02 24.65 -39.86
C GLN A 163 -11.90 26.15 -39.84
N ASP A 164 -10.69 26.67 -39.94
CA ASP A 164 -10.39 28.11 -39.99
C ASP A 164 -10.63 28.65 -41.43
N GLU A 165 -10.61 29.97 -41.58
CA GLU A 165 -10.88 30.63 -42.88
C GLU A 165 -9.92 30.24 -43.98
N ASP A 166 -8.70 29.84 -43.64
CA ASP A 166 -7.67 29.34 -44.55
C ASP A 166 -7.79 27.83 -44.89
N GLY A 167 -8.84 27.15 -44.37
CA GLY A 167 -9.06 25.72 -44.55
C GLY A 167 -8.33 24.85 -43.56
N THR A 168 -7.55 25.42 -42.63
CA THR A 168 -6.83 24.68 -41.60
C THR A 168 -7.78 24.07 -40.58
N VAL A 169 -7.64 22.80 -40.27
CA VAL A 169 -8.41 22.13 -39.23
C VAL A 169 -7.75 22.32 -37.87
N VAL A 170 -8.43 23.00 -36.98
CA VAL A 170 -7.95 23.24 -35.60
C VAL A 170 -8.67 22.32 -34.64
N LEU A 171 -7.88 21.56 -33.85
CA LEU A 171 -8.35 20.70 -32.78
C LEU A 171 -7.93 21.27 -31.45
N ARG A 172 -8.88 21.48 -30.54
CA ARG A 172 -8.64 21.89 -29.16
C ARG A 172 -9.47 21.04 -28.23
N GLY A 173 -8.83 20.45 -27.20
CA GLY A 173 -9.60 19.65 -26.29
C GLY A 173 -8.86 19.21 -25.05
N ARG A 174 -9.63 18.68 -24.12
CA ARG A 174 -9.15 17.92 -22.94
C ARG A 174 -9.81 16.55 -22.98
N LEU A 175 -9.00 15.51 -22.98
CA LEU A 175 -9.39 14.11 -22.99
C LEU A 175 -8.90 13.44 -21.69
N GLU A 176 -9.59 12.41 -21.26
CA GLU A 176 -9.10 11.55 -20.18
C GLU A 176 -7.75 10.93 -20.57
N PRO A 177 -6.87 10.62 -19.60
CA PRO A 177 -5.54 10.08 -19.89
C PRO A 177 -5.56 8.87 -20.83
N GLU A 178 -6.50 7.94 -20.62
CA GLU A 178 -6.64 6.72 -21.44
C GLU A 178 -7.09 7.05 -22.87
N VAL A 179 -8.12 7.88 -23.01
CA VAL A 179 -8.63 8.32 -24.31
C VAL A 179 -7.61 9.20 -25.03
N GLY A 180 -6.92 10.07 -24.27
CA GLY A 180 -5.83 10.91 -24.77
C GLY A 180 -4.66 10.09 -25.33
N ALA A 181 -4.26 9.05 -24.62
CA ALA A 181 -3.22 8.12 -25.08
C ALA A 181 -3.59 7.40 -26.38
N LEU A 182 -4.83 6.92 -26.48
CA LEU A 182 -5.37 6.30 -27.71
C LEU A 182 -5.38 7.30 -28.86
N PHE A 183 -5.82 8.53 -28.62
CA PHE A 183 -5.87 9.60 -29.62
C PHE A 183 -4.47 9.95 -30.14
N ILE A 184 -3.49 10.15 -29.26
CA ILE A 184 -2.08 10.43 -29.62
C ILE A 184 -1.51 9.28 -30.46
N ARG A 185 -1.78 8.05 -30.06
CA ARG A 185 -1.33 6.86 -30.78
C ARG A 185 -1.95 6.77 -32.18
N ALA A 186 -3.26 7.02 -32.30
CA ALA A 186 -3.95 7.03 -33.59
C ALA A 186 -3.39 8.11 -34.53
N LEU A 187 -3.13 9.33 -34.03
CA LEU A 187 -2.50 10.40 -34.80
C LEU A 187 -1.09 10.03 -35.25
N ALA A 188 -0.29 9.44 -34.35
CA ALA A 188 1.07 8.99 -34.70
C ALA A 188 1.06 7.93 -35.81
N THR A 189 0.13 6.95 -35.74
CA THR A 189 -0.05 5.92 -36.76
C THR A 189 -0.50 6.52 -38.09
N ALA A 190 -1.48 7.43 -38.06
CA ALA A 190 -1.95 8.12 -39.26
C ALA A 190 -0.85 8.94 -39.94
N ARG A 191 -0.05 9.67 -39.15
CA ARG A 191 1.10 10.42 -39.66
C ARG A 191 2.12 9.53 -40.34
N GLU A 192 2.46 8.41 -39.72
CA GLU A 192 3.41 7.44 -40.29
C GLU A 192 2.88 6.86 -41.60
N THR A 193 1.60 6.49 -41.65
CA THR A 193 0.96 5.97 -42.87
C THR A 193 1.00 6.98 -44.01
N LEU A 194 0.70 8.27 -43.72
CA LEU A 194 0.77 9.34 -44.73
C LEU A 194 2.21 9.58 -45.18
N TYR A 195 3.18 9.55 -44.27
CA TYR A 195 4.59 9.69 -44.62
C TYR A 195 5.08 8.56 -45.56
N GLN A 196 4.71 7.33 -45.28
CA GLN A 196 5.08 6.18 -46.10
C GLN A 196 4.40 6.24 -47.50
N ARG A 197 3.14 6.66 -47.58
CA ARG A 197 2.43 6.89 -48.84
C ARG A 197 3.11 7.97 -49.68
N GLY A 198 3.42 9.12 -49.10
CA GLY A 198 4.10 10.22 -49.77
C GLY A 198 5.48 9.82 -50.30
N ARG A 199 6.21 8.98 -49.57
CA ARG A 199 7.49 8.41 -50.06
C ARG A 199 7.29 7.45 -51.26
N ALA A 200 6.25 6.61 -51.22
CA ALA A 200 5.96 5.68 -52.29
C ALA A 200 5.52 6.42 -53.55
N GLU A 201 4.68 7.45 -53.42
CA GLU A 201 4.23 8.28 -54.56
C GLU A 201 5.39 9.13 -55.12
N GLY A 202 6.24 9.70 -54.28
CA GLY A 202 7.44 10.42 -54.70
C GLY A 202 8.49 9.54 -55.42
N ALA A 203 8.60 8.28 -55.02
CA ALA A 203 9.44 7.30 -55.72
C ALA A 203 8.90 6.90 -57.11
N VAL A 204 7.54 6.90 -57.30
CA VAL A 204 6.89 6.60 -58.56
C VAL A 204 7.06 7.75 -59.55
N THR A 205 7.03 9.00 -59.09
CA THR A 205 7.24 10.17 -60.00
C THR A 205 8.67 10.28 -60.51
N HIS A 206 9.67 9.82 -59.77
CA HIS A 206 11.06 9.77 -60.28
C HIS A 206 11.34 8.64 -61.26
N PHE A 207 10.49 7.63 -61.39
CA PHE A 207 10.68 6.51 -62.31
C PHE A 207 9.99 6.73 -63.67
N ASN A 208 9.15 7.77 -63.82
CA ASN A 208 8.41 8.11 -65.04
C ASN A 208 8.92 9.41 -65.74
N ASP A 209 10.14 9.83 -65.56
CA ASP A 209 10.73 10.92 -66.33
C ASP A 209 11.36 10.36 -67.63
N PRO A 210 10.77 10.59 -68.78
CA PRO A 210 11.26 10.02 -70.06
C PRO A 210 12.39 10.85 -70.68
N SER A 211 13.13 11.63 -69.89
CA SER A 211 14.19 12.48 -70.33
C SER A 211 15.57 12.06 -69.80
N ALA A 212 15.86 10.79 -69.67
CA ALA A 212 17.21 10.30 -69.41
C ALA A 212 17.66 9.35 -70.51
#